data_1b959fa8ba26418ca93d6e4dcce02c4f
#
_entry.id   1b959fa8ba26418ca93d6e4dcce02c4f
#
_cell.length_a   1.000
_cell.length_b   1.000
_cell.length_c   1.000
_cell.angle_alpha   90.00
_cell.angle_beta   90.00
_cell.angle_gamma   90.00
#
_symmetry.space_group_name_H-M   'P 1'
#
loop_
_entity.id
_entity.type
_entity.pdbx_description
1 polymer ?
#
loop_
_entity_poly.entity_id
_entity_poly.type
_entity_poly.pdbx_seq_one_letter_code
_entity_poly.pdbx_strand_id
1 'polypeptide(L)'
;MYVTDNLNNSGDLTVLLPAYNEIVNLRSLIPKIIATTESLKGVKVQILVVLPSFASPTEVMEIEALGAQAVTRHPTDSFGDAIRTGFAASGVSTEFIITMDADGSHNPDLIPSLIKNAPNAHIVSASRYVPGGSSDAKLRQQAMSRVVNFAFTIVLGEKVHDISGNYKLYRRSIVKHLELTGKNFDIIQEIVFKTKKLAGEAFNLVEVPYRWNERFEGKPKRKLIPYIFSYVQMLLKFMILRIKQ
;
A
#
# COMPACT_ATOMS: atom_id res chain seq x y z
N MET A 1 -2.74 -23.40 -16.21
CA MET A 1 -3.83 -23.90 -15.33
C MET A 1 -3.46 -23.44 -13.94
N TYR A 2 -3.96 -22.26 -13.48
CA TYR A 2 -3.22 -21.48 -12.51
C TYR A 2 -4.12 -20.91 -11.43
N VAL A 3 -3.83 -21.22 -10.19
CA VAL A 3 -4.05 -20.46 -8.92
C VAL A 3 -5.42 -19.79 -8.72
N THR A 4 -6.31 -19.77 -9.70
CA THR A 4 -7.68 -19.26 -9.57
C THR A 4 -8.59 -20.20 -8.79
N ASP A 5 -8.23 -21.49 -8.65
CA ASP A 5 -9.08 -22.45 -7.93
C ASP A 5 -9.14 -22.20 -6.42
N ASN A 6 -8.11 -21.52 -5.86
CA ASN A 6 -8.12 -21.16 -4.45
C ASN A 6 -8.79 -19.80 -4.16
N LEU A 7 -9.02 -18.97 -5.19
CA LEU A 7 -9.74 -17.68 -5.04
C LEU A 7 -11.25 -17.85 -5.19
N ASN A 8 -11.72 -18.98 -5.74
CA ASN A 8 -13.15 -19.24 -5.94
C ASN A 8 -13.95 -19.36 -4.62
N ASN A 9 -13.27 -19.48 -3.47
CA ASN A 9 -13.86 -19.45 -2.13
C ASN A 9 -13.36 -18.27 -1.28
N SER A 10 -12.49 -17.41 -1.80
CA SER A 10 -11.93 -16.28 -1.09
C SER A 10 -12.67 -15.01 -1.42
N GLY A 11 -12.80 -14.16 -0.44
CA GLY A 11 -13.53 -12.91 -0.52
C GLY A 11 -13.01 -11.92 -1.56
N ASP A 12 -13.69 -10.79 -1.62
CA ASP A 12 -13.44 -9.73 -2.58
C ASP A 12 -12.09 -9.01 -2.35
N LEU A 13 -11.58 -8.38 -3.39
CA LEU A 13 -10.37 -7.57 -3.38
C LEU A 13 -10.74 -6.07 -3.35
N THR A 14 -10.08 -5.28 -2.49
CA THR A 14 -10.10 -3.82 -2.58
C THR A 14 -8.75 -3.30 -3.07
N VAL A 15 -8.74 -2.51 -4.14
CA VAL A 15 -7.58 -1.72 -4.59
C VAL A 15 -7.75 -0.31 -4.05
N LEU A 16 -6.91 0.07 -3.09
CA LEU A 16 -6.96 1.32 -2.35
C LEU A 16 -5.95 2.32 -2.91
N LEU A 17 -6.43 3.47 -3.36
CA LEU A 17 -5.67 4.55 -3.99
C LEU A 17 -5.74 5.82 -3.12
N PRO A 18 -4.77 6.09 -2.24
CA PRO A 18 -4.66 7.38 -1.57
C PRO A 18 -4.32 8.47 -2.59
N ALA A 19 -5.27 9.36 -2.88
CA ALA A 19 -5.10 10.41 -3.89
C ALA A 19 -5.05 11.81 -3.25
N TYR A 20 -4.22 12.68 -3.79
CA TYR A 20 -4.15 14.10 -3.41
C TYR A 20 -3.85 14.93 -4.65
N ASN A 21 -4.88 15.51 -5.28
CA ASN A 21 -4.79 16.20 -6.58
C ASN A 21 -4.17 15.31 -7.66
N GLU A 22 -4.70 14.10 -7.85
CA GLU A 22 -4.18 13.10 -8.80
C GLU A 22 -5.20 12.75 -9.89
N ILE A 23 -6.25 13.55 -10.09
CA ILE A 23 -7.34 13.23 -11.03
C ILE A 23 -6.83 12.95 -12.45
N VAL A 24 -5.81 13.69 -12.91
CA VAL A 24 -5.21 13.49 -14.24
C VAL A 24 -4.60 12.09 -14.37
N ASN A 25 -3.89 11.63 -13.33
CA ASN A 25 -3.30 10.31 -13.29
C ASN A 25 -4.37 9.22 -13.16
N LEU A 26 -5.41 9.45 -12.35
CA LEU A 26 -6.51 8.51 -12.11
C LEU A 26 -7.31 8.20 -13.38
N ARG A 27 -7.47 9.16 -14.31
CA ARG A 27 -8.12 8.95 -15.63
C ARG A 27 -7.49 7.80 -16.42
N SER A 28 -6.19 7.61 -16.31
CA SER A 28 -5.48 6.53 -17.00
C SER A 28 -5.25 5.31 -16.10
N LEU A 29 -5.14 5.51 -14.79
CA LEU A 29 -4.82 4.45 -13.84
C LEU A 29 -6.02 3.54 -13.56
N ILE A 30 -7.21 4.10 -13.31
CA ILE A 30 -8.42 3.34 -12.99
C ILE A 30 -8.78 2.35 -14.11
N PRO A 31 -8.87 2.76 -15.40
CA PRO A 31 -9.13 1.82 -16.48
C PRO A 31 -8.09 0.68 -16.59
N LYS A 32 -6.80 0.98 -16.32
CA LYS A 32 -5.75 -0.06 -16.31
C LYS A 32 -5.94 -1.05 -15.17
N ILE A 33 -6.34 -0.59 -13.98
CA ILE A 33 -6.64 -1.48 -12.86
C ILE A 33 -7.83 -2.37 -13.23
N ILE A 34 -8.90 -1.82 -13.79
CA ILE A 34 -10.06 -2.59 -14.24
C ILE A 34 -9.63 -3.68 -15.22
N ALA A 35 -8.94 -3.31 -16.31
CA ALA A 35 -8.49 -4.26 -17.33
C ALA A 35 -7.59 -5.37 -16.76
N THR A 36 -6.68 -5.02 -15.84
CA THR A 36 -5.80 -6.00 -15.19
C THR A 36 -6.60 -6.97 -14.31
N THR A 37 -7.57 -6.45 -13.57
CA THR A 37 -8.34 -7.23 -12.59
C THR A 37 -9.47 -8.06 -13.24
N GLU A 38 -9.91 -7.74 -14.44
CA GLU A 38 -10.82 -8.59 -15.23
C GLU A 38 -10.27 -10.01 -15.47
N SER A 39 -8.95 -10.14 -15.50
CA SER A 39 -8.30 -11.46 -15.59
C SER A 39 -8.47 -12.34 -14.35
N LEU A 40 -8.86 -11.75 -13.22
CA LEU A 40 -9.06 -12.42 -11.92
C LEU A 40 -10.47 -13.03 -11.85
N LYS A 41 -10.66 -14.19 -12.49
CA LYS A 41 -11.96 -14.86 -12.55
C LYS A 41 -12.53 -15.12 -11.14
N GLY A 42 -13.81 -14.75 -10.94
CA GLY A 42 -14.54 -15.02 -9.70
C GLY A 42 -14.19 -14.11 -8.52
N VAL A 43 -13.34 -13.11 -8.71
CA VAL A 43 -12.98 -12.12 -7.70
C VAL A 43 -13.73 -10.81 -7.98
N LYS A 44 -14.53 -10.35 -7.02
CA LYS A 44 -15.11 -9.01 -7.09
C LYS A 44 -14.08 -8.00 -6.64
N VAL A 45 -13.82 -7.01 -7.48
CA VAL A 45 -12.82 -5.99 -7.23
C VAL A 45 -13.49 -4.64 -6.97
N GLN A 46 -13.24 -4.07 -5.80
CA GLN A 46 -13.57 -2.69 -5.45
C GLN A 46 -12.34 -1.83 -5.71
N ILE A 47 -12.46 -0.77 -6.51
CA ILE A 47 -11.44 0.28 -6.60
C ILE A 47 -11.91 1.41 -5.71
N LEU A 48 -11.11 1.75 -4.70
CA LEU A 48 -11.45 2.75 -3.68
C LEU A 48 -10.43 3.89 -3.72
N VAL A 49 -10.87 5.06 -4.16
CA VAL A 49 -10.05 6.28 -4.19
C VAL A 49 -10.33 7.10 -2.94
N VAL A 50 -9.30 7.38 -2.15
CA VAL A 50 -9.40 8.19 -0.93
C VAL A 50 -8.89 9.58 -1.19
N LEU A 51 -9.82 10.51 -1.34
CA LEU A 51 -9.63 11.92 -1.67
C LEU A 51 -9.37 12.79 -0.43
N PRO A 52 -8.78 13.98 -0.58
CA PRO A 52 -8.72 14.97 0.49
C PRO A 52 -10.12 15.50 0.85
N SER A 53 -10.26 16.05 2.05
CA SER A 53 -11.54 16.58 2.57
C SER A 53 -12.13 17.72 1.73
N PHE A 54 -11.28 18.41 0.97
CA PHE A 54 -11.67 19.52 0.08
C PHE A 54 -11.89 19.10 -1.37
N ALA A 55 -11.93 17.79 -1.68
CA ALA A 55 -12.24 17.32 -3.04
C ALA A 55 -13.59 17.86 -3.53
N SER A 56 -13.64 18.31 -4.78
CA SER A 56 -14.87 18.87 -5.34
C SER A 56 -15.88 17.76 -5.67
N PRO A 57 -17.18 18.06 -5.65
CA PRO A 57 -18.20 17.12 -6.11
C PRO A 57 -17.95 16.63 -7.55
N THR A 58 -17.44 17.51 -8.41
CA THR A 58 -17.08 17.16 -9.80
C THR A 58 -15.98 16.10 -9.85
N GLU A 59 -14.96 16.20 -8.99
CA GLU A 59 -13.88 15.23 -8.90
C GLU A 59 -14.40 13.86 -8.42
N VAL A 60 -15.30 13.86 -7.44
CA VAL A 60 -15.98 12.64 -6.97
C VAL A 60 -16.77 11.98 -8.10
N MET A 61 -17.64 12.75 -8.77
CA MET A 61 -18.45 12.24 -9.89
C MET A 61 -17.60 11.70 -11.04
N GLU A 62 -16.47 12.32 -11.34
CA GLU A 62 -15.56 11.87 -12.38
C GLU A 62 -14.94 10.51 -12.02
N ILE A 63 -14.48 10.33 -10.78
CA ILE A 63 -13.93 9.06 -10.29
C ILE A 63 -14.98 7.95 -10.35
N GLU A 64 -16.21 8.24 -9.94
CA GLU A 64 -17.32 7.28 -10.00
C GLU A 64 -17.67 6.91 -11.45
N ALA A 65 -17.64 7.87 -12.36
CA ALA A 65 -17.84 7.63 -13.78
C ALA A 65 -16.75 6.74 -14.41
N LEU A 66 -15.53 6.74 -13.84
CA LEU A 66 -14.45 5.84 -14.24
C LEU A 66 -14.61 4.40 -13.69
N GLY A 67 -15.62 4.14 -12.85
CA GLY A 67 -15.87 2.81 -12.27
C GLY A 67 -15.21 2.57 -10.92
N ALA A 68 -14.74 3.61 -10.22
CA ALA A 68 -14.20 3.52 -8.88
C ALA A 68 -15.13 4.18 -7.85
N GLN A 69 -15.04 3.78 -6.60
CA GLN A 69 -15.71 4.44 -5.48
C GLN A 69 -14.80 5.54 -4.92
N ALA A 70 -15.36 6.73 -4.66
CA ALA A 70 -14.67 7.83 -4.02
C ALA A 70 -15.12 7.99 -2.57
N VAL A 71 -14.16 8.21 -1.67
CA VAL A 71 -14.42 8.58 -0.26
C VAL A 71 -13.46 9.69 0.15
N THR A 72 -13.89 10.58 1.04
CA THR A 72 -13.02 11.63 1.58
C THR A 72 -12.34 11.14 2.86
N ARG A 73 -11.05 11.46 3.00
CA ARG A 73 -10.28 11.10 4.20
C ARG A 73 -10.66 11.95 5.40
N HIS A 74 -10.53 11.39 6.57
CA HIS A 74 -10.71 12.06 7.85
C HIS A 74 -9.88 11.39 8.95
N PRO A 75 -9.61 12.02 10.09
CA PRO A 75 -10.05 13.36 10.48
C PRO A 75 -9.25 14.50 9.84
N THR A 76 -8.11 14.21 9.19
CA THR A 76 -7.26 15.22 8.52
C THR A 76 -6.87 14.79 7.11
N ASP A 77 -6.21 15.67 6.35
CA ASP A 77 -5.75 15.37 5.00
C ASP A 77 -4.37 14.69 4.95
N SER A 78 -3.97 14.02 6.02
CA SER A 78 -2.72 13.29 6.06
C SER A 78 -2.77 12.01 5.21
N PHE A 79 -1.60 11.53 4.79
CA PHE A 79 -1.49 10.24 4.10
C PHE A 79 -1.94 9.08 5.01
N GLY A 80 -1.61 9.15 6.30
CA GLY A 80 -2.04 8.16 7.28
C GLY A 80 -3.57 8.09 7.40
N ASP A 81 -4.26 9.24 7.37
CA ASP A 81 -5.72 9.27 7.39
C ASP A 81 -6.32 8.68 6.12
N ALA A 82 -5.67 8.87 4.96
CA ALA A 82 -6.11 8.23 3.73
C ALA A 82 -6.06 6.70 3.83
N ILE A 83 -5.00 6.14 4.40
CA ILE A 83 -4.87 4.68 4.60
C ILE A 83 -5.92 4.18 5.60
N ARG A 84 -6.08 4.85 6.77
CA ARG A 84 -7.09 4.47 7.78
C ARG A 84 -8.50 4.52 7.23
N THR A 85 -8.86 5.63 6.57
CA THR A 85 -10.17 5.79 5.92
C THR A 85 -10.41 4.69 4.89
N GLY A 86 -9.41 4.41 4.06
CA GLY A 86 -9.52 3.37 3.05
C GLY A 86 -9.67 1.96 3.63
N PHE A 87 -8.95 1.62 4.70
CA PHE A 87 -9.12 0.35 5.40
C PHE A 87 -10.52 0.22 6.03
N ALA A 88 -11.04 1.31 6.59
CA ALA A 88 -12.39 1.32 7.17
C ALA A 88 -13.49 1.22 6.10
N ALA A 89 -13.30 1.84 4.94
CA ALA A 89 -14.25 1.86 3.83
C ALA A 89 -14.16 0.62 2.91
N SER A 90 -13.14 -0.23 3.09
CA SER A 90 -13.07 -1.50 2.35
C SER A 90 -14.26 -2.39 2.67
N GLY A 91 -14.83 -3.05 1.66
CA GLY A 91 -16.04 -3.86 1.79
C GLY A 91 -15.92 -4.93 2.88
N VAL A 92 -17.04 -5.27 3.51
CA VAL A 92 -17.05 -6.28 4.60
C VAL A 92 -16.66 -7.68 4.12
N SER A 93 -16.93 -7.99 2.86
CA SER A 93 -16.53 -9.24 2.19
C SER A 93 -15.08 -9.23 1.70
N THR A 94 -14.41 -8.08 1.71
CA THR A 94 -13.01 -7.95 1.25
C THR A 94 -12.09 -8.87 2.08
N GLU A 95 -11.39 -9.76 1.41
CA GLU A 95 -10.34 -10.59 2.04
C GLU A 95 -8.98 -9.90 1.96
N PHE A 96 -8.67 -9.28 0.81
CA PHE A 96 -7.39 -8.63 0.57
C PHE A 96 -7.56 -7.15 0.22
N ILE A 97 -6.67 -6.32 0.73
CA ILE A 97 -6.57 -4.91 0.37
C ILE A 97 -5.19 -4.67 -0.24
N ILE A 98 -5.17 -4.18 -1.48
CA ILE A 98 -3.94 -3.70 -2.12
C ILE A 98 -3.90 -2.19 -2.00
N THR A 99 -2.83 -1.65 -1.40
CA THR A 99 -2.55 -0.22 -1.45
C THR A 99 -1.59 0.07 -2.59
N MET A 100 -1.84 1.11 -3.38
CA MET A 100 -0.92 1.61 -4.39
C MET A 100 -1.05 3.12 -4.57
N ASP A 101 0.03 3.78 -5.00
CA ASP A 101 0.02 5.23 -5.22
C ASP A 101 -0.84 5.58 -6.45
N ALA A 102 -1.54 6.72 -6.36
CA ALA A 102 -2.45 7.21 -7.41
C ALA A 102 -1.72 8.00 -8.53
N ASP A 103 -0.39 8.10 -8.47
CA ASP A 103 0.44 8.93 -9.37
C ASP A 103 0.98 8.19 -10.61
N GLY A 104 0.57 6.93 -10.80
CA GLY A 104 0.98 6.09 -11.92
C GLY A 104 2.37 5.44 -11.78
N SER A 105 3.08 5.67 -10.68
CA SER A 105 4.40 5.03 -10.43
C SER A 105 4.32 3.54 -10.14
N HIS A 106 3.14 3.04 -9.77
CA HIS A 106 2.86 1.62 -9.51
C HIS A 106 2.11 1.01 -10.70
N ASN A 107 2.73 0.01 -11.35
CA ASN A 107 2.10 -0.67 -12.48
C ASN A 107 1.02 -1.65 -12.00
N PRO A 108 -0.26 -1.51 -12.42
CA PRO A 108 -1.33 -2.46 -12.09
C PRO A 108 -1.07 -3.90 -12.49
N ASP A 109 -0.27 -4.15 -13.54
CA ASP A 109 0.06 -5.51 -14.03
C ASP A 109 0.68 -6.41 -12.96
N LEU A 110 1.15 -5.85 -11.85
CA LEU A 110 1.66 -6.60 -10.72
C LEU A 110 0.56 -7.19 -9.82
N ILE A 111 -0.68 -6.68 -9.88
CA ILE A 111 -1.80 -7.11 -9.02
C ILE A 111 -1.99 -8.63 -9.02
N PRO A 112 -2.04 -9.33 -10.18
CA PRO A 112 -2.16 -10.79 -10.19
C PRO A 112 -1.03 -11.50 -9.45
N SER A 113 0.20 -10.97 -9.54
CA SER A 113 1.36 -11.54 -8.84
C SER A 113 1.28 -11.35 -7.32
N LEU A 114 0.78 -10.19 -6.85
CA LEU A 114 0.55 -9.97 -5.42
C LEU A 114 -0.48 -10.96 -4.87
N ILE A 115 -1.60 -11.15 -5.60
CA ILE A 115 -2.66 -12.08 -5.21
C ILE A 115 -2.17 -13.53 -5.21
N LYS A 116 -1.40 -13.93 -6.23
CA LYS A 116 -0.81 -15.27 -6.32
C LYS A 116 0.01 -15.63 -5.07
N ASN A 117 0.67 -14.66 -4.46
CA ASN A 117 1.51 -14.86 -3.28
C ASN A 117 0.78 -14.63 -1.94
N ALA A 118 -0.52 -14.29 -1.98
CA ALA A 118 -1.31 -13.97 -0.79
C ALA A 118 -1.69 -15.16 0.10
N PRO A 119 -1.92 -16.41 -0.40
CA PRO A 119 -2.54 -17.48 0.40
C PRO A 119 -1.86 -17.75 1.74
N ASN A 120 -0.53 -17.73 1.77
CA ASN A 120 0.26 -18.02 2.99
C ASN A 120 0.95 -16.79 3.57
N ALA A 121 0.62 -15.56 3.09
CA ALA A 121 1.24 -14.33 3.53
C ALA A 121 0.27 -13.49 4.38
N HIS A 122 0.82 -12.81 5.38
CA HIS A 122 0.13 -11.74 6.09
C HIS A 122 0.19 -10.43 5.28
N ILE A 123 1.33 -10.22 4.62
CA ILE A 123 1.60 -9.08 3.75
C ILE A 123 2.36 -9.58 2.52
N VAL A 124 1.95 -9.14 1.32
CA VAL A 124 2.77 -9.28 0.11
C VAL A 124 3.22 -7.88 -0.31
N SER A 125 4.53 -7.66 -0.40
CA SER A 125 5.14 -6.37 -0.73
C SER A 125 5.74 -6.40 -2.12
N ALA A 126 5.37 -5.46 -2.98
CA ALA A 126 6.14 -5.17 -4.17
C ALA A 126 7.50 -4.58 -3.76
N SER A 127 8.59 -5.20 -4.20
CA SER A 127 9.95 -4.87 -3.75
C SER A 127 10.85 -4.49 -4.91
N ARG A 128 11.49 -3.32 -4.78
CA ARG A 128 12.50 -2.80 -5.70
C ARG A 128 13.88 -3.43 -5.51
N TYR A 129 14.08 -4.09 -4.38
CA TYR A 129 15.41 -4.48 -3.89
C TYR A 129 15.62 -6.00 -3.76
N VAL A 130 14.65 -6.79 -4.15
CA VAL A 130 14.83 -8.25 -4.35
C VAL A 130 15.32 -8.55 -5.78
N PRO A 131 15.89 -9.73 -6.05
CA PRO A 131 16.30 -10.11 -7.41
C PRO A 131 15.15 -9.94 -8.40
N GLY A 132 15.39 -9.25 -9.51
CA GLY A 132 14.38 -8.89 -10.51
C GLY A 132 13.64 -7.57 -10.24
N GLY A 133 13.79 -6.96 -9.07
CA GLY A 133 13.27 -5.64 -8.76
C GLY A 133 14.20 -4.53 -9.26
N SER A 134 13.65 -3.34 -9.52
CA SER A 134 14.41 -2.16 -9.96
C SER A 134 13.70 -0.85 -9.63
N SER A 135 14.41 0.27 -9.77
CA SER A 135 13.87 1.60 -9.50
C SER A 135 14.52 2.63 -10.41
N ASP A 136 13.71 3.46 -11.06
CA ASP A 136 14.15 4.58 -11.87
C ASP A 136 14.44 5.84 -11.02
N ALA A 137 14.30 5.77 -9.69
CA ALA A 137 14.60 6.85 -8.77
C ALA A 137 16.11 7.21 -8.80
N LYS A 138 16.42 8.47 -8.52
CA LYS A 138 17.80 8.95 -8.40
C LYS A 138 18.59 8.14 -7.37
N LEU A 139 19.86 7.86 -7.62
CA LEU A 139 20.74 7.06 -6.75
C LEU A 139 20.71 7.50 -5.28
N ARG A 140 20.68 8.82 -5.02
CA ARG A 140 20.56 9.37 -3.66
C ARG A 140 19.26 8.92 -2.96
N GLN A 141 18.15 8.89 -3.68
CA GLN A 141 16.86 8.46 -3.13
C GLN A 141 16.85 6.95 -2.87
N GLN A 142 17.45 6.17 -3.78
CA GLN A 142 17.61 4.72 -3.59
C GLN A 142 18.49 4.41 -2.37
N ALA A 143 19.63 5.11 -2.22
CA ALA A 143 20.51 4.94 -1.06
C ALA A 143 19.80 5.25 0.26
N MET A 144 19.07 6.37 0.31
CA MET A 144 18.27 6.75 1.50
C MET A 144 17.20 5.69 1.81
N SER A 145 16.51 5.19 0.79
CA SER A 145 15.50 4.13 0.97
C SER A 145 16.13 2.84 1.51
N ARG A 146 17.31 2.45 1.04
CA ARG A 146 18.04 1.28 1.54
C ARG A 146 18.46 1.42 3.00
N VAL A 147 18.92 2.62 3.40
CA VAL A 147 19.26 2.91 4.81
C VAL A 147 18.03 2.77 5.70
N VAL A 148 16.89 3.34 5.29
CA VAL A 148 15.62 3.22 6.01
C VAL A 148 15.20 1.75 6.10
N ASN A 149 15.20 1.02 4.99
CA ASN A 149 14.83 -0.39 4.96
C ASN A 149 15.72 -1.23 5.88
N PHE A 150 17.03 -1.00 5.88
CA PHE A 150 17.97 -1.67 6.76
C PHE A 150 17.68 -1.40 8.24
N ALA A 151 17.46 -0.13 8.61
CA ALA A 151 17.13 0.24 9.98
C ALA A 151 15.83 -0.46 10.47
N PHE A 152 14.81 -0.52 9.62
CA PHE A 152 13.57 -1.23 9.96
C PHE A 152 13.74 -2.75 10.01
N THR A 153 14.61 -3.34 9.18
CA THR A 153 14.98 -4.78 9.27
C THR A 153 15.52 -5.12 10.65
N ILE A 154 16.39 -4.27 11.21
CA ILE A 154 16.91 -4.45 12.56
C ILE A 154 15.80 -4.39 13.60
N VAL A 155 14.91 -3.39 13.50
CA VAL A 155 13.81 -3.19 14.45
C VAL A 155 12.78 -4.31 14.36
N LEU A 156 12.47 -4.78 13.15
CA LEU A 156 11.57 -5.91 12.94
C LEU A 156 12.18 -7.24 13.40
N GLY A 157 13.51 -7.39 13.30
CA GLY A 157 14.16 -8.69 13.44
C GLY A 157 13.86 -9.67 12.32
N GLU A 158 13.43 -9.16 11.17
CA GLU A 158 13.09 -9.90 9.95
C GLU A 158 13.76 -9.28 8.74
N LYS A 159 14.23 -10.10 7.81
CA LYS A 159 14.85 -9.61 6.58
C LYS A 159 13.77 -9.13 5.61
N VAL A 160 13.57 -7.82 5.56
CA VAL A 160 12.67 -7.17 4.61
C VAL A 160 13.49 -6.18 3.77
N HIS A 161 13.48 -6.34 2.44
CA HIS A 161 14.29 -5.51 1.55
C HIS A 161 13.62 -4.19 1.20
N ASP A 162 12.28 -4.15 1.11
CA ASP A 162 11.52 -2.95 0.77
C ASP A 162 10.30 -2.73 1.67
N ILE A 163 10.55 -2.27 2.89
CA ILE A 163 9.48 -1.92 3.83
C ILE A 163 8.81 -0.59 3.48
N SER A 164 9.55 0.33 2.81
CA SER A 164 9.13 1.71 2.61
C SER A 164 8.16 1.93 1.44
N GLY A 165 8.00 0.96 0.54
CA GLY A 165 7.07 1.03 -0.58
C GLY A 165 5.62 0.90 -0.12
N ASN A 166 4.71 1.66 -0.74
CA ASN A 166 3.27 1.57 -0.46
C ASN A 166 2.56 0.52 -1.31
N TYR A 167 3.20 -0.06 -2.32
CA TYR A 167 2.57 -1.10 -3.13
C TYR A 167 2.60 -2.45 -2.40
N LYS A 168 1.56 -2.69 -1.62
CA LYS A 168 1.45 -3.87 -0.76
C LYS A 168 0.03 -4.44 -0.77
N LEU A 169 -0.05 -5.75 -0.64
CA LEU A 169 -1.28 -6.47 -0.34
C LEU A 169 -1.30 -6.84 1.14
N TYR A 170 -2.42 -6.60 1.77
CA TYR A 170 -2.68 -6.90 3.18
C TYR A 170 -3.90 -7.81 3.32
N ARG A 171 -3.88 -8.74 4.28
CA ARG A 171 -5.10 -9.42 4.72
C ARG A 171 -5.97 -8.47 5.52
N ARG A 172 -7.21 -8.26 5.10
CA ARG A 172 -8.16 -7.42 5.83
C ARG A 172 -8.41 -7.91 7.26
N SER A 173 -8.49 -9.23 7.46
CA SER A 173 -8.65 -9.83 8.79
C SER A 173 -7.58 -9.39 9.80
N ILE A 174 -6.41 -8.97 9.34
CA ILE A 174 -5.31 -8.47 10.16
C ILE A 174 -5.41 -6.95 10.33
N VAL A 175 -5.46 -6.22 9.22
CA VAL A 175 -5.36 -4.75 9.26
C VAL A 175 -6.54 -4.08 9.97
N LYS A 176 -7.72 -4.71 9.98
CA LYS A 176 -8.90 -4.22 10.71
C LYS A 176 -8.72 -4.17 12.24
N HIS A 177 -7.72 -4.90 12.78
CA HIS A 177 -7.43 -4.93 14.22
C HIS A 177 -6.25 -4.02 14.60
N LEU A 178 -5.64 -3.34 13.63
CA LEU A 178 -4.48 -2.49 13.88
C LEU A 178 -4.92 -1.07 14.26
N GLU A 179 -4.56 -0.65 15.45
CA GLU A 179 -4.67 0.75 15.88
C GLU A 179 -3.53 1.55 15.27
N LEU A 180 -3.75 2.17 14.12
CA LEU A 180 -2.74 2.91 13.37
C LEU A 180 -2.72 4.39 13.77
N THR A 181 -1.53 4.93 14.04
CA THR A 181 -1.31 6.30 14.50
C THR A 181 -0.39 7.13 13.60
N GLY A 182 0.30 6.49 12.66
CA GLY A 182 1.16 7.15 11.68
C GLY A 182 0.40 8.20 10.88
N LYS A 183 1.00 9.38 10.70
CA LYS A 183 0.38 10.50 9.97
C LYS A 183 0.85 10.59 8.53
N ASN A 184 2.11 10.21 8.29
CA ASN A 184 2.74 10.29 6.99
C ASN A 184 2.98 8.87 6.42
N PHE A 185 4.02 8.71 5.60
CA PHE A 185 4.41 7.41 5.04
C PHE A 185 4.94 6.42 6.09
N ASP A 186 5.21 6.89 7.31
CA ASP A 186 5.53 6.09 8.49
C ASP A 186 4.43 5.07 8.83
N ILE A 187 3.18 5.33 8.44
CA ILE A 187 2.07 4.38 8.61
C ILE A 187 2.34 3.04 7.90
N ILE A 188 3.08 3.03 6.78
CA ILE A 188 3.40 1.81 6.03
C ILE A 188 4.22 0.86 6.89
N GLN A 189 5.26 1.39 7.55
CA GLN A 189 6.11 0.61 8.45
C GLN A 189 5.37 0.24 9.73
N GLU A 190 4.49 1.12 10.21
CA GLU A 190 3.64 0.84 11.37
C GLU A 190 2.74 -0.38 11.12
N ILE A 191 2.13 -0.48 9.93
CA ILE A 191 1.32 -1.65 9.56
C ILE A 191 2.15 -2.92 9.61
N VAL A 192 3.33 -2.92 9.00
CA VAL A 192 4.20 -4.11 8.98
C VAL A 192 4.62 -4.51 10.39
N PHE A 193 5.08 -3.55 11.21
CA PHE A 193 5.50 -3.79 12.58
C PHE A 193 4.36 -4.36 13.44
N LYS A 194 3.18 -3.74 13.38
CA LYS A 194 2.02 -4.17 14.17
C LYS A 194 1.44 -5.51 13.68
N THR A 195 1.49 -5.77 12.36
CA THR A 195 1.14 -7.08 11.83
C THR A 195 2.07 -8.16 12.35
N LYS A 196 3.39 -7.90 12.37
CA LYS A 196 4.35 -8.84 12.97
C LYS A 196 4.08 -9.07 14.44
N LYS A 197 3.83 -8.00 15.21
CA LYS A 197 3.51 -8.11 16.63
C LYS A 197 2.26 -8.96 16.88
N LEU A 198 1.23 -8.83 16.03
CA LEU A 198 -0.02 -9.58 16.13
C LEU A 198 0.17 -11.06 15.73
N ALA A 199 0.94 -11.32 14.67
CA ALA A 199 1.14 -12.66 14.13
C ALA A 199 2.24 -13.46 14.87
N GLY A 200 3.12 -12.79 15.62
CA GLY A 200 4.21 -13.43 16.34
C GLY A 200 5.16 -14.21 15.42
N GLU A 201 5.52 -15.43 15.81
CA GLU A 201 6.40 -16.30 15.03
C GLU A 201 5.80 -16.76 13.70
N ALA A 202 4.49 -16.76 13.57
CA ALA A 202 3.81 -17.09 12.32
C ALA A 202 3.86 -15.95 11.28
N PHE A 203 4.48 -14.81 11.60
CA PHE A 203 4.56 -13.68 10.68
C PHE A 203 5.22 -14.08 9.37
N ASN A 204 4.54 -13.81 8.27
CA ASN A 204 5.05 -14.06 6.92
C ASN A 204 4.80 -12.84 6.03
N LEU A 205 5.89 -12.22 5.58
CA LEU A 205 5.91 -11.15 4.58
C LEU A 205 6.64 -11.68 3.35
N VAL A 206 5.94 -11.73 2.23
CA VAL A 206 6.48 -12.16 0.94
C VAL A 206 6.81 -10.92 0.11
N GLU A 207 7.99 -10.89 -0.51
CA GLU A 207 8.39 -9.81 -1.42
C GLU A 207 8.34 -10.30 -2.87
N VAL A 208 7.67 -9.53 -3.71
CA VAL A 208 7.53 -9.79 -5.16
C VAL A 208 8.32 -8.73 -5.91
N PRO A 209 9.22 -9.10 -6.84
CA PRO A 209 10.01 -8.13 -7.58
C PRO A 209 9.11 -7.25 -8.45
N TYR A 210 9.38 -5.95 -8.43
CA TYR A 210 8.75 -5.01 -9.35
C TYR A 210 9.70 -3.89 -9.75
N ARG A 211 9.40 -3.27 -10.90
CA ARG A 211 10.08 -2.06 -11.35
C ARG A 211 9.25 -0.85 -10.90
N TRP A 212 9.84 0.00 -10.06
CA TRP A 212 9.27 1.30 -9.75
C TRP A 212 9.59 2.28 -10.88
N ASN A 213 8.55 2.86 -11.49
CA ASN A 213 8.67 3.86 -12.54
C ASN A 213 8.55 5.26 -11.95
N GLU A 214 9.09 6.26 -12.66
CA GLU A 214 8.75 7.65 -12.34
C GLU A 214 7.25 7.86 -12.56
N ARG A 215 6.66 8.80 -11.78
CA ARG A 215 5.24 9.17 -11.91
C ARG A 215 4.94 9.71 -13.30
N PHE A 216 3.72 9.55 -13.77
CA PHE A 216 3.32 10.02 -15.10
C PHE A 216 3.33 11.54 -15.16
N GLU A 217 2.77 12.23 -14.15
CA GLU A 217 2.72 13.68 -14.06
C GLU A 217 2.85 14.18 -12.62
N GLY A 218 3.20 15.47 -12.48
CA GLY A 218 3.25 16.16 -11.18
C GLY A 218 4.62 16.17 -10.52
N LYS A 219 4.74 16.99 -9.47
CA LYS A 219 5.95 17.13 -8.65
C LYS A 219 5.84 16.31 -7.36
N PRO A 220 6.96 15.80 -6.81
CA PRO A 220 6.95 15.15 -5.51
C PRO A 220 6.38 16.07 -4.44
N LYS A 221 5.30 15.65 -3.77
CA LYS A 221 4.63 16.43 -2.71
C LYS A 221 5.32 16.26 -1.34
N ARG A 222 6.34 15.40 -1.26
CA ARG A 222 7.06 15.07 -0.02
C ARG A 222 8.06 16.16 0.34
N LYS A 223 7.92 16.73 1.53
CA LYS A 223 8.96 17.56 2.15
C LYS A 223 9.94 16.64 2.86
N LEU A 224 11.21 16.63 2.45
CA LEU A 224 12.23 15.67 2.89
C LEU A 224 12.47 15.69 4.40
N ILE A 225 12.57 16.87 5.02
CA ILE A 225 12.89 17.02 6.46
C ILE A 225 11.80 16.45 7.37
N PRO A 226 10.51 16.81 7.23
CA PRO A 226 9.44 16.21 8.01
C PRO A 226 9.33 14.68 7.80
N TYR A 227 9.65 14.22 6.61
CA TYR A 227 9.66 12.80 6.27
C TYR A 227 10.73 12.04 7.07
N ILE A 228 11.99 12.51 7.07
CA ILE A 228 13.08 11.90 7.85
C ILE A 228 12.74 11.91 9.34
N PHE A 229 12.22 13.02 9.86
CA PHE A 229 11.87 13.15 11.25
C PHE A 229 10.79 12.16 11.69
N SER A 230 9.71 11.97 10.89
CA SER A 230 8.67 11.00 11.20
C SER A 230 9.20 9.56 11.21
N TYR A 231 10.14 9.22 10.31
CA TYR A 231 10.79 7.92 10.29
C TYR A 231 11.66 7.66 11.52
N VAL A 232 12.46 8.64 11.94
CA VAL A 232 13.29 8.53 13.15
C VAL A 232 12.41 8.36 14.38
N GLN A 233 11.37 9.16 14.52
CA GLN A 233 10.42 9.02 15.64
C GLN A 233 9.76 7.63 15.66
N MET A 234 9.35 7.11 14.50
CA MET A 234 8.73 5.80 14.39
C MET A 234 9.73 4.68 14.72
N LEU A 235 10.98 4.76 14.24
CA LEU A 235 12.03 3.80 14.59
C LEU A 235 12.27 3.76 16.10
N LEU A 236 12.43 4.92 16.74
CA LEU A 236 12.62 5.01 18.19
C LEU A 236 11.42 4.41 18.96
N LYS A 237 10.19 4.74 18.53
CA LYS A 237 8.97 4.16 19.13
C LYS A 237 8.96 2.63 19.04
N PHE A 238 9.32 2.07 17.89
CA PHE A 238 9.33 0.62 17.69
C PHE A 238 10.46 -0.08 18.44
N MET A 239 11.63 0.55 18.53
CA MET A 239 12.73 0.05 19.37
C MET A 239 12.30 -0.07 20.84
N ILE A 240 11.64 0.97 21.38
CA ILE A 240 11.13 0.95 22.76
C ILE A 240 10.06 -0.13 22.94
N LEU A 241 9.16 -0.30 21.96
CA LEU A 241 8.11 -1.32 22.02
C LEU A 241 8.67 -2.75 21.90
N ARG A 242 9.80 -2.93 21.24
CA ARG A 242 10.49 -4.22 21.15
C ARG A 242 11.23 -4.59 22.45
N ILE A 243 11.83 -3.62 23.12
CA ILE A 243 12.56 -3.84 24.40
C ILE A 243 11.59 -4.20 25.54
N LYS A 244 10.33 -3.79 25.45
CA LYS A 244 9.30 -4.06 26.46
C LYS A 244 8.57 -5.41 26.29
N GLN A 245 9.01 -6.21 25.35
CA GLN A 245 8.58 -7.61 25.14
C GLN A 245 9.58 -8.59 25.72
#